data_52b5c0befcaa59b0fedf61a0aa5b6a94
#
_entry.id   52b5c0befcaa59b0fedf61a0aa5b6a94
#
_cell.length_a   1.000
_cell.length_b   1.000
_cell.length_c   1.000
_cell.angle_alpha   90.00
_cell.angle_beta   90.00
_cell.angle_gamma   90.00
#
_symmetry.space_group_name_H-M   'P 1'
#
loop_
_entity.id
_entity.type
_entity.pdbx_description
1 polymer ?
#
loop_
_entity_poly.entity_id
_entity_poly.type
_entity_poly.pdbx_seq_one_letter_code
_entity_poly.pdbx_strand_id
1 'polypeptide(L)'
;LEKDNIYEFGFGRTDKVSKSANLLDEAVFSFIYGGLFKVLKSLELNSILDLEIVFRLYINFLKGLSFYDIQYFTQSPERTLWRRLKYLEEKNVIKKLKNQKDKRTNNFVLSKDSYRTLSDSIPKEDLAITISKISMSYADKLWMFNVRDPNKVRKTLLNLARSAVSLNENNYLCQFSYALAYYYGGNFDLALNHSYNSIKLNKKFAHGRRLFGSSLFQIDEKKRAYSEMEKALSLYDDIYGQWRTYFELWRFN
;
A
#
# COMPACT_ATOMS: atom_id res chain seq x y z
N LEU A 1 25.41 16.58 10.89
CA LEU A 1 24.13 17.21 11.18
C LEU A 1 23.12 16.15 11.55
N GLU A 2 23.06 15.93 12.84
CA GLU A 2 21.99 15.44 13.69
C GLU A 2 21.16 14.27 13.15
N LYS A 3 21.73 13.07 13.31
CA LYS A 3 21.02 11.79 13.17
C LYS A 3 20.03 11.52 14.32
N ASP A 4 20.06 12.32 15.38
CA ASP A 4 19.35 12.00 16.63
C ASP A 4 17.93 12.53 16.71
N ASN A 5 17.50 13.47 15.85
CA ASN A 5 16.16 14.06 15.87
C ASN A 5 15.11 13.31 15.03
N ILE A 6 15.49 12.29 14.29
CA ILE A 6 14.55 11.52 13.45
C ILE A 6 13.76 10.49 14.29
N TYR A 7 14.27 10.10 15.44
CA TYR A 7 13.67 9.10 16.33
C TYR A 7 12.62 9.65 17.30
N GLU A 8 12.49 10.97 17.45
CA GLU A 8 11.46 11.58 18.32
C GLU A 8 10.06 11.66 17.71
N PHE A 9 9.90 11.28 16.44
CA PHE A 9 8.59 11.25 15.79
C PHE A 9 7.82 9.94 16.03
N GLY A 10 7.68 9.53 17.29
CA GLY A 10 6.57 8.65 17.71
C GLY A 10 6.46 7.25 17.11
N PHE A 11 7.47 6.75 16.43
CA PHE A 11 7.60 5.33 16.14
C PHE A 11 8.19 4.68 17.39
N GLY A 12 7.30 4.17 18.25
CA GLY A 12 7.67 3.59 19.54
C GLY A 12 8.82 2.61 19.40
N ARG A 13 9.75 2.67 20.36
CA ARG A 13 10.77 1.64 20.58
C ARG A 13 10.10 0.28 20.57
N THR A 14 10.21 -0.42 19.46
CA THR A 14 9.96 -1.86 19.41
C THR A 14 11.29 -2.54 19.20
N ASP A 15 11.93 -2.89 20.30
CA ASP A 15 12.96 -3.88 20.28
C ASP A 15 12.37 -5.14 19.65
N LYS A 16 12.87 -5.53 18.46
CA LYS A 16 12.48 -6.68 17.65
C LYS A 16 11.21 -6.51 16.79
N VAL A 17 11.19 -5.53 15.92
CA VAL A 17 10.29 -5.53 14.77
C VAL A 17 10.91 -6.39 13.67
N SER A 18 10.14 -7.36 13.17
CA SER A 18 10.53 -8.27 12.09
C SER A 18 10.94 -7.47 10.83
N LYS A 19 11.83 -8.03 9.98
CA LYS A 19 12.28 -7.42 8.71
C LYS A 19 11.13 -7.00 7.77
N SER A 20 9.90 -7.50 7.96
CA SER A 20 8.71 -7.06 7.22
C SER A 20 8.25 -5.64 7.59
N ALA A 21 8.48 -5.19 8.82
CA ALA A 21 8.29 -3.79 9.19
C ALA A 21 9.32 -2.90 8.50
N ASN A 22 10.56 -3.36 8.33
CA ASN A 22 11.60 -2.63 7.63
C ASN A 22 11.26 -2.35 6.16
N LEU A 23 10.52 -3.23 5.47
CA LEU A 23 10.11 -2.97 4.07
C LEU A 23 9.10 -1.82 3.97
N LEU A 24 8.23 -1.68 4.96
CA LEU A 24 7.32 -0.53 5.04
C LEU A 24 8.10 0.75 5.40
N ASP A 25 9.03 0.63 6.34
CA ASP A 25 9.91 1.72 6.78
C ASP A 25 10.85 2.17 5.67
N GLU A 26 11.47 1.26 4.92
CA GLU A 26 12.30 1.58 3.76
C GLU A 26 11.49 2.23 2.63
N ALA A 27 10.24 1.81 2.41
CA ALA A 27 9.38 2.44 1.42
C ALA A 27 8.95 3.84 1.85
N VAL A 28 8.61 4.00 3.12
CA VAL A 28 8.30 5.30 3.71
C VAL A 28 9.53 6.18 3.73
N PHE A 29 10.70 5.65 4.09
CA PHE A 29 11.98 6.37 4.05
C PHE A 29 12.38 6.77 2.64
N SER A 30 12.36 5.86 1.68
CA SER A 30 12.67 6.16 0.27
C SER A 30 11.73 7.21 -0.30
N PHE A 31 10.45 7.15 0.06
CA PHE A 31 9.44 8.13 -0.33
C PHE A 31 9.68 9.49 0.36
N ILE A 32 10.04 9.52 1.64
CA ILE A 32 10.34 10.74 2.39
C ILE A 32 11.63 11.40 1.87
N TYR A 33 12.68 10.64 1.60
CA TYR A 33 13.94 11.18 1.09
C TYR A 33 13.95 11.43 -0.43
N GLY A 34 13.12 10.71 -1.20
CA GLY A 34 13.10 10.76 -2.67
C GLY A 34 12.36 11.95 -3.31
N GLY A 35 11.90 12.94 -2.56
CA GLY A 35 11.21 14.11 -3.15
C GLY A 35 10.12 14.70 -2.27
N LEU A 36 9.66 13.95 -1.29
CA LEU A 36 8.57 14.35 -0.42
C LEU A 36 8.91 15.55 0.46
N PHE A 37 10.18 15.70 0.85
CA PHE A 37 10.66 16.87 1.59
C PHE A 37 10.49 18.18 0.79
N LYS A 38 10.63 18.11 -0.54
CA LYS A 38 10.34 19.25 -1.42
C LYS A 38 8.84 19.56 -1.43
N VAL A 39 8.01 18.52 -1.46
CA VAL A 39 6.55 18.64 -1.41
C VAL A 39 6.07 19.20 -0.07
N LEU A 40 6.60 18.67 1.04
CA LEU A 40 6.29 19.20 2.38
C LEU A 40 6.54 20.70 2.46
N LYS A 41 7.69 21.14 1.95
CA LYS A 41 8.06 22.56 1.95
C LYS A 41 7.21 23.38 0.98
N SER A 42 6.93 22.88 -0.22
CA SER A 42 6.16 23.60 -1.24
C SER A 42 4.68 23.71 -0.92
N LEU A 43 4.10 22.75 -0.20
CA LEU A 43 2.71 22.76 0.27
C LEU A 43 2.57 23.27 1.71
N GLU A 44 3.65 23.76 2.33
CA GLU A 44 3.67 24.24 3.72
C GLU A 44 3.08 23.25 4.73
N LEU A 45 3.28 21.96 4.49
CA LEU A 45 2.83 20.91 5.40
C LEU A 45 3.74 20.89 6.63
N ASN A 46 3.17 20.97 7.80
CA ASN A 46 3.92 21.10 9.05
C ASN A 46 3.68 19.97 10.05
N SER A 47 3.06 18.87 9.59
CA SER A 47 2.90 17.66 10.39
C SER A 47 2.89 16.41 9.52
N ILE A 48 3.29 15.28 10.12
CA ILE A 48 3.20 13.95 9.46
C ILE A 48 1.74 13.62 9.12
N LEU A 49 0.79 14.02 9.96
CA LEU A 49 -0.62 13.80 9.69
C LEU A 49 -1.09 14.56 8.45
N ASP A 50 -0.60 15.78 8.21
CA ASP A 50 -0.92 16.52 6.98
C ASP A 50 -0.42 15.78 5.76
N LEU A 51 0.81 15.29 5.85
CA LEU A 51 1.43 14.51 4.81
C LEU A 51 0.63 13.25 4.50
N GLU A 52 0.23 12.50 5.54
CA GLU A 52 -0.59 11.30 5.37
C GLU A 52 -1.93 11.62 4.72
N ILE A 53 -2.61 12.67 5.16
CA ILE A 53 -3.87 13.14 4.56
C ILE A 53 -3.66 13.46 3.07
N VAL A 54 -2.69 14.31 2.76
CA VAL A 54 -2.38 14.75 1.39
C VAL A 54 -2.04 13.57 0.49
N PHE A 55 -1.21 12.66 0.97
CA PHE A 55 -0.85 11.47 0.22
C PHE A 55 -2.05 10.54 -0.02
N ARG A 56 -2.89 10.31 0.98
CA ARG A 56 -4.12 9.51 0.82
C ARG A 56 -5.08 10.14 -0.19
N LEU A 57 -5.22 11.45 -0.18
CA LEU A 57 -6.02 12.16 -1.16
C LEU A 57 -5.40 12.10 -2.56
N TYR A 58 -4.06 12.13 -2.67
CA TYR A 58 -3.37 12.03 -3.94
C TYR A 58 -3.61 10.68 -4.63
N ILE A 59 -3.49 9.57 -3.92
CA ILE A 59 -3.75 8.24 -4.48
C ILE A 59 -5.24 7.94 -4.72
N ASN A 60 -6.14 8.76 -4.17
CA ASN A 60 -7.60 8.65 -4.33
C ASN A 60 -8.20 9.87 -5.04
N PHE A 61 -7.43 10.59 -5.84
CA PHE A 61 -7.82 11.91 -6.34
C PHE A 61 -9.11 11.93 -7.15
N LEU A 62 -9.44 10.86 -7.86
CA LEU A 62 -10.64 10.79 -8.70
C LEU A 62 -11.95 10.79 -7.92
N LYS A 63 -11.97 10.28 -6.69
CA LYS A 63 -13.18 10.12 -5.87
C LYS A 63 -13.17 10.99 -4.62
N GLY A 64 -11.99 11.44 -4.22
CA GLY A 64 -11.78 12.01 -2.90
C GLY A 64 -12.02 11.00 -1.78
N LEU A 65 -11.88 11.46 -0.55
CA LEU A 65 -12.11 10.67 0.66
C LEU A 65 -13.08 11.41 1.57
N SER A 66 -14.01 10.68 2.20
CA SER A 66 -14.86 11.23 3.26
C SER A 66 -14.03 11.45 4.54
N PHE A 67 -14.57 12.22 5.47
CA PHE A 67 -13.96 12.39 6.80
C PHE A 67 -13.68 11.04 7.47
N TYR A 68 -14.66 10.14 7.45
CA TYR A 68 -14.54 8.82 8.07
C TYR A 68 -13.51 7.91 7.37
N ASP A 69 -13.34 8.03 6.05
CA ASP A 69 -12.28 7.31 5.35
C ASP A 69 -10.90 7.80 5.79
N ILE A 70 -10.71 9.12 5.86
CA ILE A 70 -9.45 9.72 6.31
C ILE A 70 -9.18 9.33 7.77
N GLN A 71 -10.17 9.41 8.64
CA GLN A 71 -10.06 9.01 10.04
C GLN A 71 -9.68 7.54 10.19
N TYR A 72 -10.31 6.67 9.40
CA TYR A 72 -10.00 5.25 9.39
C TYR A 72 -8.54 4.95 8.99
N PHE A 73 -8.02 5.67 8.00
CA PHE A 73 -6.65 5.48 7.55
C PHE A 73 -5.61 6.06 8.51
N THR A 74 -5.85 7.26 9.02
CA THR A 74 -4.88 7.97 9.87
C THR A 74 -4.95 7.56 11.33
N GLN A 75 -6.02 6.85 11.75
CA GLN A 75 -6.29 6.48 13.15
C GLN A 75 -6.26 7.69 14.11
N SER A 76 -6.47 8.89 13.58
CA SER A 76 -6.33 10.14 14.34
C SER A 76 -7.60 10.46 15.11
N PRO A 77 -7.50 11.07 16.31
CA PRO A 77 -8.64 11.57 17.05
C PRO A 77 -9.44 12.58 16.20
N GLU A 78 -10.77 12.49 16.27
CA GLU A 78 -11.69 13.30 15.46
C GLU A 78 -11.38 14.80 15.52
N ARG A 79 -11.21 15.34 16.73
CA ARG A 79 -10.90 16.78 16.94
C ARG A 79 -9.58 17.19 16.27
N THR A 80 -8.57 16.34 16.34
CA THR A 80 -7.26 16.59 15.72
C THR A 80 -7.40 16.56 14.21
N LEU A 81 -8.10 15.57 13.66
CA LEU A 81 -8.32 15.44 12.22
C LEU A 81 -9.10 16.64 11.66
N TRP A 82 -10.19 17.08 12.31
CA TRP A 82 -10.94 18.26 11.89
C TRP A 82 -10.07 19.53 11.85
N ARG A 83 -9.23 19.74 12.86
CA ARG A 83 -8.31 20.87 12.92
C ARG A 83 -7.31 20.85 11.76
N ARG A 84 -6.77 19.65 11.42
CA ARG A 84 -5.82 19.50 10.32
C ARG A 84 -6.48 19.67 8.95
N LEU A 85 -7.65 19.11 8.74
CA LEU A 85 -8.41 19.30 7.50
C LEU A 85 -8.77 20.76 7.28
N LYS A 86 -9.19 21.48 8.33
CA LYS A 86 -9.46 22.92 8.26
C LYS A 86 -8.20 23.69 7.88
N TYR A 87 -7.07 23.40 8.52
CA TYR A 87 -5.78 24.02 8.19
C TYR A 87 -5.40 23.80 6.71
N LEU A 88 -5.50 22.57 6.21
CA LEU A 88 -5.18 22.26 4.82
C LEU A 88 -6.13 22.92 3.83
N GLU A 89 -7.39 23.12 4.21
CA GLU A 89 -8.40 23.83 3.41
C GLU A 89 -8.08 25.33 3.36
N GLU A 90 -7.74 25.96 4.51
CA GLU A 90 -7.32 27.36 4.61
C GLU A 90 -6.05 27.65 3.79
N LYS A 91 -5.13 26.70 3.73
CA LYS A 91 -3.93 26.73 2.87
C LYS A 91 -4.21 26.41 1.41
N ASN A 92 -5.45 26.16 1.03
CA ASN A 92 -5.85 25.75 -0.32
C ASN A 92 -5.15 24.47 -0.84
N VAL A 93 -4.66 23.64 0.07
CA VAL A 93 -4.06 22.33 -0.27
C VAL A 93 -5.15 21.33 -0.64
N ILE A 94 -6.27 21.37 0.08
CA ILE A 94 -7.43 20.51 -0.16
C ILE A 94 -8.70 21.34 -0.38
N LYS A 95 -9.71 20.70 -0.97
CA LYS A 95 -11.06 21.25 -1.19
C LYS A 95 -12.12 20.27 -0.74
N LYS A 96 -13.23 20.81 -0.24
CA LYS A 96 -14.44 20.04 0.02
C LYS A 96 -15.29 19.94 -1.24
N LEU A 97 -15.74 18.74 -1.55
CA LEU A 97 -16.74 18.48 -2.58
C LEU A 97 -17.95 17.81 -1.93
N LYS A 98 -19.15 18.21 -2.34
CA LYS A 98 -20.36 17.49 -1.93
C LYS A 98 -20.32 16.05 -2.45
N ASN A 99 -20.59 15.10 -1.57
CA ASN A 99 -20.66 13.70 -1.98
C ASN A 99 -21.91 13.52 -2.87
N GLN A 100 -21.73 13.02 -4.08
CA GLN A 100 -22.83 12.81 -5.04
C GLN A 100 -23.81 11.71 -4.59
N LYS A 101 -23.33 10.74 -3.80
CA LYS A 101 -24.14 9.62 -3.31
C LYS A 101 -24.86 9.92 -1.99
N ASP A 102 -24.24 10.71 -1.13
CA ASP A 102 -24.80 11.16 0.14
C ASP A 102 -24.54 12.65 0.31
N LYS A 103 -25.57 13.44 0.02
CA LYS A 103 -25.52 14.91 0.11
C LYS A 103 -25.28 15.45 1.53
N ARG A 104 -25.36 14.60 2.56
CA ARG A 104 -25.09 14.95 3.97
C ARG A 104 -23.60 14.93 4.29
N THR A 105 -22.78 14.28 3.47
CA THR A 105 -21.35 14.15 3.68
C THR A 105 -20.57 14.92 2.62
N ASN A 106 -19.40 15.41 3.02
CA ASN A 106 -18.44 16.01 2.11
C ASN A 106 -17.28 15.05 1.87
N ASN A 107 -16.80 15.03 0.65
CA ASN A 107 -15.52 14.41 0.32
C ASN A 107 -14.44 15.51 0.27
N PHE A 108 -13.25 15.16 0.69
CA PHE A 108 -12.06 15.97 0.55
C PHE A 108 -11.28 15.51 -0.68
N VAL A 109 -10.76 16.46 -1.43
CA VAL A 109 -9.90 16.23 -2.60
C VAL A 109 -8.73 17.19 -2.54
N LEU A 110 -7.63 16.88 -3.22
CA LEU A 110 -6.56 17.85 -3.43
C LEU A 110 -7.03 19.00 -4.31
N SER A 111 -6.50 20.19 -4.07
CA SER A 111 -6.61 21.28 -5.04
C SER A 111 -5.84 20.90 -6.32
N LYS A 112 -6.20 21.52 -7.44
CA LYS A 112 -5.51 21.24 -8.73
C LYS A 112 -4.01 21.56 -8.66
N ASP A 113 -3.66 22.64 -7.98
CA ASP A 113 -2.28 23.09 -7.83
C ASP A 113 -1.48 22.13 -6.95
N SER A 114 -2.05 21.71 -5.82
CA SER A 114 -1.42 20.71 -4.94
C SER A 114 -1.25 19.36 -5.64
N TYR A 115 -2.24 18.93 -6.43
CA TYR A 115 -2.12 17.71 -7.22
C TYR A 115 -0.99 17.81 -8.25
N ARG A 116 -0.90 18.95 -8.97
CA ARG A 116 0.17 19.19 -9.96
C ARG A 116 1.53 19.19 -9.27
N THR A 117 1.69 19.94 -8.18
CA THR A 117 2.94 19.99 -7.40
C THR A 117 3.41 18.59 -6.99
N LEU A 118 2.50 17.75 -6.50
CA LEU A 118 2.80 16.36 -6.16
C LEU A 118 3.21 15.54 -7.39
N SER A 119 2.44 15.64 -8.47
CA SER A 119 2.68 14.89 -9.71
C SER A 119 4.02 15.25 -10.36
N ASP A 120 4.41 16.52 -10.29
CA ASP A 120 5.67 17.00 -10.86
C ASP A 120 6.88 16.66 -9.96
N SER A 121 6.65 16.48 -8.66
CA SER A 121 7.71 16.24 -7.67
C SER A 121 8.00 14.78 -7.41
N ILE A 122 7.06 13.87 -7.72
CA ILE A 122 7.17 12.43 -7.44
C ILE A 122 7.27 11.69 -8.78
N PRO A 123 8.39 11.02 -9.07
CA PRO A 123 8.48 10.15 -10.24
C PRO A 123 7.37 9.09 -10.21
N LYS A 124 6.70 8.87 -11.35
CA LYS A 124 5.58 7.92 -11.45
C LYS A 124 5.98 6.51 -11.00
N GLU A 125 7.23 6.13 -11.26
CA GLU A 125 7.77 4.83 -10.86
C GLU A 125 7.84 4.69 -9.33
N ASP A 126 8.41 5.67 -8.63
CA ASP A 126 8.52 5.68 -7.17
C ASP A 126 7.14 5.68 -6.52
N LEU A 127 6.20 6.44 -7.10
CA LEU A 127 4.81 6.45 -6.66
C LEU A 127 4.16 5.08 -6.83
N ALA A 128 4.33 4.43 -7.98
CA ALA A 128 3.79 3.10 -8.26
C ALA A 128 4.32 2.06 -7.26
N ILE A 129 5.62 2.07 -7.01
CA ILE A 129 6.27 1.19 -6.02
C ILE A 129 5.71 1.43 -4.62
N THR A 130 5.59 2.71 -4.22
CA THR A 130 5.07 3.07 -2.90
C THR A 130 3.63 2.62 -2.71
N ILE A 131 2.75 2.88 -3.69
CA ILE A 131 1.36 2.42 -3.66
C ILE A 131 1.29 0.89 -3.60
N SER A 132 2.16 0.18 -4.34
CA SER A 132 2.24 -1.28 -4.30
C SER A 132 2.58 -1.78 -2.90
N LYS A 133 3.60 -1.21 -2.25
CA LYS A 133 4.00 -1.59 -0.89
C LYS A 133 2.90 -1.32 0.14
N ILE A 134 2.20 -0.19 0.04
CA ILE A 134 1.02 0.10 0.86
C ILE A 134 -0.07 -0.94 0.60
N SER A 135 -0.35 -1.26 -0.65
CA SER A 135 -1.31 -2.31 -1.03
C SER A 135 -0.95 -3.66 -0.38
N MET A 136 0.32 -4.05 -0.45
CA MET A 136 0.81 -5.29 0.17
C MET A 136 0.58 -5.32 1.68
N SER A 137 0.74 -4.20 2.39
CA SER A 137 0.47 -4.13 3.83
C SER A 137 -1.01 -4.40 4.18
N TYR A 138 -1.94 -4.05 3.30
CA TYR A 138 -3.35 -4.43 3.45
C TYR A 138 -3.58 -5.94 3.23
N ALA A 139 -2.84 -6.55 2.30
CA ALA A 139 -2.88 -8.00 2.10
C ALA A 139 -2.35 -8.75 3.33
N ASP A 140 -1.29 -8.26 3.97
CA ASP A 140 -0.75 -8.86 5.20
C ASP A 140 -1.73 -8.76 6.37
N LYS A 141 -2.48 -7.64 6.49
CA LYS A 141 -3.56 -7.54 7.48
C LYS A 141 -4.65 -8.60 7.26
N LEU A 142 -5.02 -8.87 6.01
CA LEU A 142 -5.98 -9.94 5.68
C LEU A 142 -5.41 -11.32 6.00
N TRP A 143 -4.14 -11.55 5.71
CA TRP A 143 -3.48 -12.81 6.01
C TRP A 143 -3.39 -13.09 7.52
N MET A 144 -3.11 -12.07 8.32
CA MET A 144 -3.03 -12.16 9.78
C MET A 144 -4.41 -12.19 10.46
N PHE A 145 -5.50 -12.16 9.71
CA PHE A 145 -6.88 -12.07 10.25
C PHE A 145 -7.09 -10.86 11.19
N ASN A 146 -6.23 -9.85 11.12
CA ASN A 146 -6.25 -8.68 11.99
C ASN A 146 -7.05 -7.53 11.36
N VAL A 147 -8.31 -7.81 11.02
CA VAL A 147 -9.19 -6.80 10.40
C VAL A 147 -10.62 -6.95 10.91
N ARG A 148 -11.25 -5.83 11.26
CA ARG A 148 -12.68 -5.79 11.67
C ARG A 148 -13.63 -5.94 10.47
N ASP A 149 -13.26 -5.35 9.33
CA ASP A 149 -14.06 -5.38 8.09
C ASP A 149 -13.17 -5.85 6.91
N PRO A 150 -13.11 -7.17 6.67
CA PRO A 150 -12.33 -7.73 5.57
C PRO A 150 -12.75 -7.22 4.18
N ASN A 151 -14.05 -6.94 3.98
CA ASN A 151 -14.54 -6.48 2.69
C ASN A 151 -14.06 -5.06 2.37
N LYS A 152 -14.04 -4.17 3.37
CA LYS A 152 -13.48 -2.82 3.22
C LYS A 152 -11.99 -2.89 2.91
N VAL A 153 -11.25 -3.77 3.59
CA VAL A 153 -9.81 -3.97 3.36
C VAL A 153 -9.54 -4.52 1.96
N ARG A 154 -10.29 -5.55 1.50
CA ARG A 154 -10.18 -6.09 0.12
C ARG A 154 -10.44 -5.03 -0.95
N LYS A 155 -11.47 -4.20 -0.76
CA LYS A 155 -11.78 -3.09 -1.67
C LYS A 155 -10.66 -2.05 -1.72
N THR A 156 -10.08 -1.71 -0.58
CA THR A 156 -8.96 -0.77 -0.49
C THR A 156 -7.72 -1.36 -1.17
N LEU A 157 -7.38 -2.61 -0.86
CA LEU A 157 -6.30 -3.36 -1.49
C LEU A 157 -6.43 -3.35 -3.02
N LEU A 158 -7.60 -3.68 -3.56
CA LEU A 158 -7.83 -3.71 -5.00
C LEU A 158 -7.69 -2.32 -5.65
N ASN A 159 -8.21 -1.27 -5.01
CA ASN A 159 -8.11 0.09 -5.54
C ASN A 159 -6.65 0.58 -5.58
N LEU A 160 -5.88 0.33 -4.52
CA LEU A 160 -4.46 0.69 -4.46
C LEU A 160 -3.65 -0.08 -5.50
N ALA A 161 -3.82 -1.39 -5.57
CA ALA A 161 -3.12 -2.23 -6.53
C ALA A 161 -3.42 -1.85 -7.98
N ARG A 162 -4.68 -1.52 -8.30
CA ARG A 162 -5.08 -1.01 -9.61
C ARG A 162 -4.39 0.31 -9.94
N SER A 163 -4.33 1.23 -8.97
CA SER A 163 -3.62 2.51 -9.17
C SER A 163 -2.15 2.31 -9.41
N ALA A 164 -1.50 1.39 -8.70
CA ALA A 164 -0.08 1.08 -8.89
C ALA A 164 0.21 0.53 -10.30
N VAL A 165 -0.57 -0.44 -10.76
CA VAL A 165 -0.42 -1.02 -12.11
C VAL A 165 -0.70 0.03 -13.20
N SER A 166 -1.68 0.92 -13.02
CA SER A 166 -1.96 1.98 -13.99
C SER A 166 -0.84 3.02 -14.11
N LEU A 167 -0.01 3.17 -13.08
CA LEU A 167 1.17 4.04 -13.10
C LEU A 167 2.39 3.36 -13.72
N ASN A 168 2.60 2.07 -13.43
CA ASN A 168 3.70 1.28 -13.98
C ASN A 168 3.35 -0.21 -14.04
N GLU A 169 2.83 -0.65 -15.17
CA GLU A 169 2.46 -2.05 -15.41
C GLU A 169 3.67 -2.99 -15.56
N ASN A 170 4.84 -2.44 -15.92
CA ASN A 170 6.08 -3.18 -16.13
C ASN A 170 6.92 -3.31 -14.85
N ASN A 171 6.38 -2.96 -13.69
CA ASN A 171 7.03 -3.16 -12.41
C ASN A 171 6.51 -4.43 -11.72
N TYR A 172 7.44 -5.30 -11.29
CA TYR A 172 7.08 -6.59 -10.68
C TYR A 172 6.31 -6.45 -9.36
N LEU A 173 6.56 -5.41 -8.56
CA LEU A 173 5.82 -5.15 -7.32
C LEU A 173 4.39 -4.70 -7.61
N CYS A 174 4.18 -3.92 -8.67
CA CYS A 174 2.84 -3.51 -9.10
C CYS A 174 2.02 -4.73 -9.53
N GLN A 175 2.58 -5.61 -10.35
CA GLN A 175 1.94 -6.85 -10.75
C GLN A 175 1.65 -7.76 -9.54
N PHE A 176 2.60 -7.88 -8.62
CA PHE A 176 2.43 -8.69 -7.41
C PHE A 176 1.34 -8.15 -6.49
N SER A 177 1.31 -6.84 -6.25
CA SER A 177 0.26 -6.23 -5.42
C SER A 177 -1.13 -6.44 -6.02
N TYR A 178 -1.23 -6.43 -7.35
CA TYR A 178 -2.49 -6.68 -8.05
C TYR A 178 -2.89 -8.16 -8.01
N ALA A 179 -1.91 -9.06 -8.11
CA ALA A 179 -2.13 -10.50 -7.89
C ALA A 179 -2.66 -10.78 -6.46
N LEU A 180 -2.07 -10.14 -5.43
CA LEU A 180 -2.57 -10.25 -4.05
C LEU A 180 -4.02 -9.76 -3.93
N ALA A 181 -4.36 -8.64 -4.57
CA ALA A 181 -5.71 -8.10 -4.53
C ALA A 181 -6.74 -9.07 -5.12
N TYR A 182 -6.43 -9.71 -6.23
CA TYR A 182 -7.29 -10.73 -6.83
C TYR A 182 -7.32 -12.02 -6.01
N TYR A 183 -6.20 -12.47 -5.47
CA TYR A 183 -6.13 -13.65 -4.61
C TYR A 183 -7.05 -13.51 -3.38
N TYR A 184 -6.94 -12.40 -2.64
CA TYR A 184 -7.80 -12.13 -1.51
C TYR A 184 -9.24 -11.77 -1.90
N GLY A 185 -9.47 -11.41 -3.15
CA GLY A 185 -10.79 -11.22 -3.75
C GLY A 185 -11.45 -12.53 -4.23
N GLY A 186 -10.73 -13.65 -4.21
CA GLY A 186 -11.20 -14.96 -4.67
C GLY A 186 -11.17 -15.16 -6.20
N ASN A 187 -10.55 -14.24 -6.94
CA ASN A 187 -10.36 -14.39 -8.39
C ASN A 187 -8.98 -14.97 -8.68
N PHE A 188 -8.89 -16.29 -8.60
CA PHE A 188 -7.61 -17.00 -8.65
C PHE A 188 -6.99 -17.02 -10.05
N ASP A 189 -7.78 -16.98 -11.13
CA ASP A 189 -7.26 -16.90 -12.50
C ASP A 189 -6.53 -15.59 -12.76
N LEU A 190 -7.11 -14.46 -12.33
CA LEU A 190 -6.45 -13.17 -12.43
C LEU A 190 -5.24 -13.07 -11.48
N ALA A 191 -5.34 -13.64 -10.29
CA ALA A 191 -4.20 -13.72 -9.37
C ALA A 191 -3.04 -14.52 -9.99
N LEU A 192 -3.35 -15.64 -10.65
CA LEU A 192 -2.38 -16.46 -11.37
C LEU A 192 -1.68 -15.67 -12.48
N ASN A 193 -2.44 -14.98 -13.32
CA ASN A 193 -1.90 -14.19 -14.42
C ASN A 193 -0.96 -13.09 -13.93
N HIS A 194 -1.38 -12.28 -12.96
CA HIS A 194 -0.59 -11.18 -12.44
C HIS A 194 0.62 -11.64 -11.62
N SER A 195 0.53 -12.73 -10.87
CA SER A 195 1.69 -13.31 -10.18
C SER A 195 2.71 -13.89 -11.18
N TYR A 196 2.26 -14.51 -12.27
CA TYR A 196 3.14 -14.93 -13.35
C TYR A 196 3.85 -13.76 -14.02
N ASN A 197 3.13 -12.66 -14.32
CA ASN A 197 3.74 -11.44 -14.86
C ASN A 197 4.80 -10.86 -13.91
N SER A 198 4.53 -10.86 -12.60
CA SER A 198 5.51 -10.44 -11.59
C SER A 198 6.78 -11.29 -11.63
N ILE A 199 6.66 -12.62 -11.73
CA ILE A 199 7.80 -13.55 -11.86
C ILE A 199 8.55 -13.33 -13.18
N LYS A 200 7.83 -13.09 -14.28
CA LYS A 200 8.43 -12.81 -15.59
C LYS A 200 9.29 -11.55 -15.54
N LEU A 201 8.84 -10.50 -14.85
CA LEU A 201 9.56 -9.25 -14.66
C LEU A 201 10.74 -9.37 -13.67
N ASN A 202 10.61 -10.22 -12.66
CA ASN A 202 11.69 -10.54 -11.71
C ASN A 202 11.72 -12.03 -11.35
N LYS A 203 12.58 -12.79 -12.04
CA LYS A 203 12.70 -14.25 -11.89
C LYS A 203 13.13 -14.71 -10.48
N LYS A 204 13.80 -13.83 -9.72
CA LYS A 204 14.26 -14.08 -8.34
C LYS A 204 13.26 -13.66 -7.27
N PHE A 205 12.09 -13.17 -7.66
CA PHE A 205 11.10 -12.69 -6.69
C PHE A 205 10.34 -13.85 -6.04
N ALA A 206 10.83 -14.31 -4.90
CA ALA A 206 10.29 -15.44 -4.14
C ALA A 206 8.81 -15.28 -3.78
N HIS A 207 8.39 -14.08 -3.31
CA HIS A 207 6.99 -13.81 -2.96
C HIS A 207 6.04 -13.95 -4.16
N GLY A 208 6.47 -13.55 -5.36
CA GLY A 208 5.71 -13.75 -6.59
C GLY A 208 5.49 -15.23 -6.89
N ARG A 209 6.54 -16.06 -6.75
CA ARG A 209 6.44 -17.52 -6.95
C ARG A 209 5.54 -18.20 -5.92
N ARG A 210 5.67 -17.79 -4.66
CA ARG A 210 4.78 -18.30 -3.60
C ARG A 210 3.32 -18.00 -3.92
N LEU A 211 3.00 -16.78 -4.29
CA LEU A 211 1.62 -16.40 -4.63
C LEU A 211 1.12 -17.12 -5.89
N PHE A 212 2.00 -17.32 -6.88
CA PHE A 212 1.67 -18.10 -8.07
C PHE A 212 1.35 -19.54 -7.70
N GLY A 213 2.16 -20.18 -6.84
CA GLY A 213 1.89 -21.52 -6.30
C GLY A 213 0.58 -21.57 -5.50
N SER A 214 0.33 -20.57 -4.63
CA SER A 214 -0.94 -20.49 -3.89
C SER A 214 -2.13 -20.38 -4.83
N SER A 215 -2.01 -19.62 -5.92
CA SER A 215 -3.09 -19.46 -6.91
C SER A 215 -3.33 -20.73 -7.70
N LEU A 216 -2.27 -21.44 -8.11
CA LEU A 216 -2.35 -22.76 -8.75
C LEU A 216 -3.07 -23.78 -7.86
N PHE A 217 -2.77 -23.76 -6.56
CA PHE A 217 -3.44 -24.66 -5.62
C PHE A 217 -4.96 -24.42 -5.56
N GLN A 218 -5.39 -23.16 -5.59
CA GLN A 218 -6.81 -22.80 -5.55
C GLN A 218 -7.60 -23.23 -6.79
N ILE A 219 -6.92 -23.46 -7.93
CA ILE A 219 -7.52 -23.97 -9.16
C ILE A 219 -7.22 -25.47 -9.38
N ASP A 220 -6.87 -26.19 -8.30
CA ASP A 220 -6.59 -27.63 -8.24
C ASP A 220 -5.37 -28.12 -9.05
N GLU A 221 -4.48 -27.21 -9.43
CA GLU A 221 -3.20 -27.53 -10.10
C GLU A 221 -2.09 -27.88 -9.09
N LYS A 222 -2.35 -28.86 -8.21
CA LYS A 222 -1.55 -29.16 -7.01
C LYS A 222 -0.09 -29.45 -7.31
N LYS A 223 0.22 -30.31 -8.29
CA LYS A 223 1.62 -30.67 -8.63
C LYS A 223 2.45 -29.44 -9.00
N ARG A 224 1.88 -28.55 -9.80
CA ARG A 224 2.55 -27.31 -10.20
C ARG A 224 2.67 -26.34 -9.02
N ALA A 225 1.64 -26.26 -8.16
CA ALA A 225 1.66 -25.45 -6.96
C ALA A 225 2.83 -25.80 -6.05
N TYR A 226 3.01 -27.10 -5.73
CA TYR A 226 4.14 -27.58 -4.93
C TYR A 226 5.49 -27.23 -5.56
N SER A 227 5.66 -27.48 -6.86
CA SER A 227 6.91 -27.15 -7.55
C SER A 227 7.25 -25.65 -7.49
N GLU A 228 6.27 -24.76 -7.65
CA GLU A 228 6.53 -23.31 -7.54
C GLU A 228 6.79 -22.85 -6.09
N MET A 229 6.18 -23.51 -5.10
CA MET A 229 6.47 -23.27 -3.68
C MET A 229 7.89 -23.69 -3.29
N GLU A 230 8.36 -24.84 -3.78
CA GLU A 230 9.74 -25.31 -3.58
C GLU A 230 10.75 -24.33 -4.21
N LYS A 231 10.48 -23.84 -5.43
CA LYS A 231 11.29 -22.80 -6.07
C LYS A 231 11.26 -21.51 -5.27
N ALA A 232 10.12 -21.14 -4.68
CA ALA A 232 10.05 -19.96 -3.82
C ALA A 232 10.93 -20.14 -2.57
N LEU A 233 10.87 -21.30 -1.91
CA LEU A 233 11.69 -21.63 -0.74
C LEU A 233 13.19 -21.49 -1.03
N SER A 234 13.64 -21.94 -2.21
CA SER A 234 15.05 -21.84 -2.60
C SER A 234 15.52 -20.41 -2.87
N LEU A 235 14.60 -19.46 -3.04
CA LEU A 235 14.91 -18.05 -3.31
C LEU A 235 14.80 -17.15 -2.08
N TYR A 236 14.20 -17.64 -0.97
CA TYR A 236 14.12 -16.86 0.26
C TYR A 236 15.42 -16.95 1.04
N ASP A 237 15.98 -15.80 1.36
CA ASP A 237 17.08 -15.60 2.29
C ASP A 237 16.60 -15.17 3.69
N ASP A 238 15.29 -14.91 3.86
CA ASP A 238 14.66 -14.52 5.12
C ASP A 238 13.74 -15.62 5.69
N ILE A 239 13.79 -15.74 7.02
CA ILE A 239 13.03 -16.76 7.77
C ILE A 239 11.52 -16.55 7.64
N TYR A 240 11.04 -15.30 7.55
CA TYR A 240 9.62 -15.01 7.48
C TYR A 240 8.99 -15.50 6.17
N GLY A 241 9.66 -15.25 5.04
CA GLY A 241 9.21 -15.72 3.74
C GLY A 241 9.19 -17.25 3.67
N GLN A 242 10.22 -17.90 4.21
CA GLN A 242 10.30 -19.37 4.31
C GLN A 242 9.15 -19.90 5.18
N TRP A 243 9.00 -19.39 6.40
CA TRP A 243 7.94 -19.82 7.31
C TRP A 243 6.54 -19.68 6.71
N ARG A 244 6.26 -18.54 6.08
CA ARG A 244 4.97 -18.31 5.41
C ARG A 244 4.72 -19.32 4.29
N THR A 245 5.75 -19.69 3.54
CA THR A 245 5.64 -20.70 2.46
C THR A 245 5.40 -22.09 3.03
N TYR A 246 6.11 -22.49 4.10
CA TYR A 246 5.86 -23.76 4.79
C TYR A 246 4.46 -23.82 5.39
N PHE A 247 3.95 -22.73 5.96
CA PHE A 247 2.60 -22.67 6.47
C PHE A 247 1.54 -22.87 5.38
N GLU A 248 1.73 -22.28 4.20
CA GLU A 248 0.83 -22.50 3.06
C GLU A 248 0.91 -23.93 2.55
N LEU A 249 2.10 -24.53 2.43
CA LEU A 249 2.29 -25.94 2.09
C LEU A 249 1.60 -26.88 3.08
N TRP A 250 1.72 -26.59 4.38
CA TRP A 250 1.02 -27.36 5.41
C TRP A 250 -0.52 -27.28 5.27
N ARG A 251 -1.05 -26.13 4.92
CA ARG A 251 -2.49 -25.94 4.68
C ARG A 251 -2.98 -26.69 3.43
N PHE A 252 -2.10 -27.01 2.50
CA PHE A 252 -2.43 -27.69 1.25
C PHE A 252 -2.51 -29.22 1.41
N ASN A 253 -1.94 -29.76 2.48
CA ASN A 253 -2.03 -31.17 2.85
C ASN A 253 -3.27 -31.42 3.73
#